data_b7fc3e249aa18d129b4bccd5ad27b4bd
#
_entry.id   b7fc3e249aa18d129b4bccd5ad27b4bd
#
_cell.length_a   1.000
_cell.length_b   1.000
_cell.length_c   1.000
_cell.angle_alpha   90.00
_cell.angle_beta   90.00
_cell.angle_gamma   90.00
#
_symmetry.space_group_name_H-M   'P 1'
#
loop_
_entity.id
_entity.type
_entity.pdbx_description
1 polymer ?
#
loop_
_entity_poly.entity_id
_entity_poly.type
_entity_poly.pdbx_seq_one_letter_code
_entity_poly.pdbx_strand_id
1 'polypeptide(L)'
;MRPINFLVIHCSASDNPGDDSPERIHLLHTGNKKTPIIWGRYHTHCFGWKDTGYQFIITQDGVTHRARPVEKAGAHCKGFNKTSIGICLTGDQEFTEAQFRALAVLVDKLILEHDLSIIDVMGHRDLDKTKPCPNFDVHEILRKYKAQEND
;
A
#
# COMPACT_ATOMS: atom_id res chain seq x y z
N MET A 1 -19.03 11.97 -0.36
CA MET A 1 -17.80 11.15 -0.31
C MET A 1 -16.86 11.71 0.75
N ARG A 2 -16.07 10.85 1.38
CA ARG A 2 -15.09 11.30 2.39
C ARG A 2 -13.98 12.15 1.76
N PRO A 3 -13.40 13.11 2.50
CA PRO A 3 -12.28 13.90 1.98
C PRO A 3 -11.02 13.05 1.85
N ILE A 4 -10.28 13.23 0.75
CA ILE A 4 -8.99 12.60 0.52
C ILE A 4 -7.94 13.70 0.49
N ASN A 5 -7.06 13.70 1.49
CA ASN A 5 -5.99 14.68 1.65
C ASN A 5 -4.60 14.10 1.39
N PHE A 6 -4.47 12.76 1.47
CA PHE A 6 -3.19 12.07 1.35
C PHE A 6 -3.31 10.78 0.58
N LEU A 7 -2.21 10.39 -0.07
CA LEU A 7 -1.96 9.03 -0.51
C LEU A 7 -0.86 8.46 0.39
N VAL A 8 -1.09 7.30 1.01
CA VAL A 8 -0.13 6.68 1.92
C VAL A 8 0.37 5.38 1.32
N ILE A 9 1.68 5.28 1.13
CA ILE A 9 2.32 4.15 0.48
C ILE A 9 2.86 3.20 1.55
N HIS A 10 2.54 1.92 1.38
CA HIS A 10 2.91 0.83 2.28
C HIS A 10 3.64 -0.28 1.54
N CYS A 11 4.31 -1.14 2.29
CA CYS A 11 4.69 -2.48 1.85
C CYS A 11 3.90 -3.53 2.65
N SER A 12 3.82 -4.74 2.11
CA SER A 12 3.09 -5.82 2.80
C SER A 12 3.89 -6.50 3.91
N ALA A 13 5.18 -6.18 4.02
CA ALA A 13 6.09 -6.73 5.01
C ALA A 13 6.36 -8.24 4.85
N SER A 14 6.28 -8.75 3.62
CA SER A 14 6.65 -10.13 3.31
C SER A 14 7.30 -10.23 1.92
N ASP A 15 8.49 -10.83 1.86
CA ASP A 15 9.16 -11.19 0.60
C ASP A 15 8.85 -12.62 0.17
N ASN A 16 8.02 -13.36 0.91
CA ASN A 16 7.61 -14.71 0.51
C ASN A 16 6.77 -14.66 -0.76
N PRO A 17 7.12 -15.45 -1.81
CA PRO A 17 6.32 -15.47 -3.04
C PRO A 17 4.86 -15.86 -2.82
N GLY A 18 4.57 -16.71 -1.83
CA GLY A 18 3.21 -17.12 -1.48
C GLY A 18 2.35 -15.99 -0.91
N ASP A 19 2.96 -14.89 -0.46
CA ASP A 19 2.26 -13.73 0.09
C ASP A 19 2.08 -12.61 -0.94
N ASP A 20 2.52 -12.82 -2.18
CA ASP A 20 2.43 -11.86 -3.29
C ASP A 20 1.06 -11.94 -3.95
N SER A 21 0.00 -11.67 -3.19
CA SER A 21 -1.35 -11.64 -3.75
C SER A 21 -2.32 -10.84 -2.87
N PRO A 22 -3.35 -10.24 -3.50
CA PRO A 22 -4.42 -9.60 -2.73
C PRO A 22 -5.15 -10.56 -1.80
N GLU A 23 -5.31 -11.83 -2.23
CA GLU A 23 -6.02 -12.86 -1.48
C GLU A 23 -5.29 -13.20 -0.18
N ARG A 24 -3.96 -13.28 -0.21
CA ARG A 24 -3.16 -13.53 1.00
C ARG A 24 -3.22 -12.36 1.97
N ILE A 25 -3.17 -11.13 1.47
CA ILE A 25 -3.34 -9.93 2.32
C ILE A 25 -4.73 -9.92 2.91
N HIS A 26 -5.75 -10.24 2.11
CA HIS A 26 -7.13 -10.32 2.58
C HIS A 26 -7.29 -11.36 3.71
N LEU A 27 -6.67 -12.53 3.55
CA LEU A 27 -6.67 -13.56 4.59
C LEU A 27 -6.00 -13.06 5.88
N LEU A 28 -4.84 -12.43 5.78
CA LEU A 28 -4.15 -11.86 6.94
C LEU A 28 -5.04 -10.86 7.68
N HIS A 29 -5.70 -9.97 6.94
CA HIS A 29 -6.51 -8.91 7.53
C HIS A 29 -7.86 -9.40 8.05
N THR A 30 -8.52 -10.34 7.36
CA THR A 30 -9.90 -10.72 7.67
C THR A 30 -10.05 -12.08 8.34
N GLY A 31 -9.01 -12.92 8.32
CA GLY A 31 -9.05 -14.22 8.99
C GLY A 31 -9.31 -14.09 10.48
N ASN A 32 -9.77 -15.18 11.09
CA ASN A 32 -10.08 -15.21 12.53
C ASN A 32 -8.85 -14.86 13.37
N LYS A 33 -9.01 -14.01 14.38
CA LYS A 33 -7.92 -13.58 15.28
C LYS A 33 -7.18 -14.73 15.96
N LYS A 34 -7.78 -15.89 16.07
CA LYS A 34 -7.18 -17.09 16.67
C LYS A 34 -6.44 -17.95 15.64
N THR A 35 -6.55 -17.63 14.34
CA THR A 35 -5.89 -18.40 13.29
C THR A 35 -4.44 -17.95 13.14
N PRO A 36 -3.47 -18.84 13.42
CA PRO A 36 -2.07 -18.51 13.21
C PRO A 36 -1.75 -18.42 11.71
N ILE A 37 -0.85 -17.53 11.37
CA ILE A 37 -0.36 -17.36 10.00
C ILE A 37 1.12 -17.00 10.04
N ILE A 38 1.88 -17.53 9.09
CA ILE A 38 3.26 -17.10 8.86
C ILE A 38 3.22 -16.04 7.77
N TRP A 39 3.71 -14.84 8.10
CA TRP A 39 3.76 -13.71 7.19
C TRP A 39 5.20 -13.23 7.06
N GLY A 40 5.83 -13.54 5.92
CA GLY A 40 7.25 -13.29 5.74
C GLY A 40 8.06 -14.01 6.82
N ARG A 41 8.78 -13.25 7.61
CA ARG A 41 9.55 -13.74 8.77
C ARG A 41 8.76 -13.69 10.08
N TYR A 42 7.50 -13.26 10.03
CA TYR A 42 6.69 -13.10 11.23
C TYR A 42 5.77 -14.29 11.45
N HIS A 43 5.73 -14.78 12.70
CA HIS A 43 4.74 -15.72 13.18
C HIS A 43 3.67 -14.90 13.92
N THR A 44 2.49 -14.81 13.36
CA THR A 44 1.43 -13.96 13.87
C THR A 44 0.08 -14.64 13.76
N HIS A 45 -0.98 -13.91 13.98
CA HIS A 45 -2.36 -14.34 13.78
C HIS A 45 -3.06 -13.38 12.84
N CYS A 46 -4.09 -13.84 12.17
CA CYS A 46 -4.94 -12.98 11.36
C CYS A 46 -5.59 -11.90 12.23
N PHE A 47 -6.01 -10.80 11.62
CA PHE A 47 -6.42 -9.61 12.36
C PHE A 47 -7.92 -9.58 12.73
N GLY A 48 -8.74 -10.36 12.03
CA GLY A 48 -10.18 -10.40 12.28
C GLY A 48 -10.93 -9.15 11.84
N TRP A 49 -10.37 -8.40 10.90
CA TRP A 49 -11.03 -7.20 10.34
C TRP A 49 -12.15 -7.60 9.39
N LYS A 50 -12.99 -6.63 9.03
CA LYS A 50 -14.13 -6.86 8.11
C LYS A 50 -13.71 -6.87 6.64
N ASP A 51 -12.57 -6.24 6.29
CA ASP A 51 -12.08 -6.12 4.93
C ASP A 51 -10.57 -5.85 4.93
N THR A 52 -9.93 -5.99 3.75
CA THR A 52 -8.54 -5.58 3.55
C THR A 52 -8.36 -4.11 3.94
N GLY A 53 -7.23 -3.79 4.56
CA GLY A 53 -6.98 -2.44 5.07
C GLY A 53 -6.62 -1.41 4.01
N TYR A 54 -6.09 -1.83 2.84
CA TYR A 54 -5.65 -0.95 1.76
C TYR A 54 -6.73 -0.79 0.69
N GLN A 55 -6.75 0.34 -0.01
CA GLN A 55 -7.61 0.54 -1.16
C GLN A 55 -7.02 -0.08 -2.43
N PHE A 56 -5.69 -0.08 -2.56
CA PHE A 56 -5.00 -0.66 -3.71
C PHE A 56 -3.83 -1.53 -3.28
N ILE A 57 -3.59 -2.58 -4.04
CA ILE A 57 -2.47 -3.50 -3.85
C ILE A 57 -1.77 -3.66 -5.20
N ILE A 58 -0.45 -3.47 -5.23
CA ILE A 58 0.37 -3.66 -6.42
C ILE A 58 1.26 -4.87 -6.19
N THR A 59 1.02 -5.93 -6.94
CA THR A 59 1.78 -7.18 -6.85
C THR A 59 3.10 -7.11 -7.62
N GLN A 60 3.99 -8.07 -7.41
CA GLN A 60 5.36 -8.08 -7.95
C GLN A 60 5.40 -8.00 -9.48
N ASP A 61 4.36 -8.48 -10.16
CA ASP A 61 4.20 -8.39 -11.61
C ASP A 61 3.80 -7.00 -12.11
N GLY A 62 3.60 -6.04 -11.20
CA GLY A 62 3.18 -4.69 -11.55
C GLY A 62 1.69 -4.50 -11.79
N VAL A 63 0.88 -5.51 -11.46
CA VAL A 63 -0.57 -5.40 -11.59
C VAL A 63 -1.14 -4.64 -10.40
N THR A 64 -1.98 -3.64 -10.67
CA THR A 64 -2.68 -2.88 -9.65
C THR A 64 -4.05 -3.50 -9.40
N HIS A 65 -4.31 -3.89 -8.15
CA HIS A 65 -5.57 -4.51 -7.74
C HIS A 65 -6.35 -3.54 -6.86
N ARG A 66 -7.66 -3.45 -7.09
CA ARG A 66 -8.56 -2.73 -6.19
C ARG A 66 -8.93 -3.66 -5.04
N ALA A 67 -8.88 -3.13 -3.81
CA ALA A 67 -9.25 -3.88 -2.61
C ALA A 67 -10.38 -3.18 -1.88
N ARG A 68 -10.13 -2.49 -0.77
CA ARG A 68 -11.22 -1.77 -0.09
C ARG A 68 -11.72 -0.62 -0.97
N PRO A 69 -13.05 -0.40 -1.09
CA PRO A 69 -13.57 0.74 -1.86
C PRO A 69 -13.02 2.08 -1.37
N VAL A 70 -12.70 2.98 -2.31
CA VAL A 70 -12.14 4.31 -2.00
C VAL A 70 -13.11 5.15 -1.16
N GLU A 71 -14.41 4.95 -1.31
CA GLU A 71 -15.45 5.65 -0.54
C GLU A 71 -15.41 5.31 0.95
N LYS A 72 -14.77 4.21 1.32
CA LYS A 72 -14.65 3.75 2.70
C LYS A 72 -13.26 4.04 3.26
N ALA A 73 -13.22 4.51 4.50
CA ALA A 73 -11.94 4.67 5.20
C ALA A 73 -11.24 3.31 5.32
N GLY A 74 -9.93 3.30 5.10
CA GLY A 74 -9.13 2.09 5.22
C GLY A 74 -8.78 1.75 6.67
N ALA A 75 -7.91 0.78 6.81
CA ALA A 75 -7.29 0.41 8.08
C ALA A 75 -5.79 0.16 7.79
N HIS A 76 -5.05 1.24 7.54
CA HIS A 76 -3.66 1.14 7.10
C HIS A 76 -2.72 2.15 7.76
N CYS A 77 -3.25 3.27 8.27
CA CYS A 77 -2.43 4.28 8.93
C CYS A 77 -3.26 5.00 10.00
N LYS A 78 -3.03 4.65 11.26
CA LYS A 78 -3.79 5.19 12.39
C LYS A 78 -3.75 6.72 12.40
N GLY A 79 -4.92 7.34 12.51
CA GLY A 79 -5.07 8.80 12.51
C GLY A 79 -5.29 9.39 11.12
N PHE A 80 -5.03 8.63 10.04
CA PHE A 80 -5.13 9.12 8.66
C PHE A 80 -6.08 8.31 7.80
N ASN A 81 -6.67 7.23 8.34
CA ASN A 81 -7.54 6.34 7.56
C ASN A 81 -8.74 7.04 6.93
N LYS A 82 -9.31 8.02 7.62
CA LYS A 82 -10.51 8.73 7.15
C LYS A 82 -10.21 9.72 6.01
N THR A 83 -8.96 10.15 5.86
CA THR A 83 -8.57 11.23 4.95
C THR A 83 -7.54 10.80 3.91
N SER A 84 -7.29 9.50 3.78
CA SER A 84 -6.26 9.00 2.87
C SER A 84 -6.72 7.78 2.07
N ILE A 85 -5.95 7.51 1.01
CA ILE A 85 -6.01 6.27 0.26
C ILE A 85 -4.72 5.50 0.55
N GLY A 86 -4.84 4.25 0.99
CA GLY A 86 -3.70 3.38 1.23
C GLY A 86 -3.37 2.54 0.00
N ILE A 87 -2.11 2.57 -0.39
CA ILE A 87 -1.57 1.81 -1.52
C ILE A 87 -0.45 0.91 -0.98
N CYS A 88 -0.58 -0.40 -1.17
CA CYS A 88 0.41 -1.37 -0.69
C CYS A 88 1.13 -2.02 -1.86
N LEU A 89 2.47 -2.02 -1.83
CA LEU A 89 3.28 -2.85 -2.71
C LEU A 89 3.61 -4.14 -1.96
N THR A 90 3.36 -5.29 -2.59
CA THR A 90 3.74 -6.57 -1.99
C THR A 90 5.26 -6.70 -1.95
N GLY A 91 5.79 -7.06 -0.79
CA GLY A 91 7.21 -7.17 -0.53
C GLY A 91 7.57 -6.61 0.84
N ASP A 92 8.83 -6.79 1.24
CA ASP A 92 9.38 -6.22 2.47
C ASP A 92 10.62 -5.39 2.14
N GLN A 93 11.66 -6.01 1.60
CA GLN A 93 12.91 -5.36 1.21
C GLN A 93 13.13 -5.34 -0.30
N GLU A 94 12.44 -6.21 -1.02
CA GLU A 94 12.63 -6.39 -2.46
C GLU A 94 11.36 -6.04 -3.22
N PHE A 95 11.49 -5.11 -4.17
CA PHE A 95 10.40 -4.66 -5.03
C PHE A 95 10.87 -4.68 -6.48
N THR A 96 9.94 -4.80 -7.42
CA THR A 96 10.27 -4.86 -8.84
C THR A 96 10.11 -3.48 -9.50
N GLU A 97 10.81 -3.30 -10.64
CA GLU A 97 10.60 -2.09 -11.45
C GLU A 97 9.14 -1.99 -11.92
N ALA A 98 8.52 -3.14 -12.24
CA ALA A 98 7.12 -3.20 -12.64
C ALA A 98 6.21 -2.61 -11.55
N GLN A 99 6.48 -2.92 -10.27
CA GLN A 99 5.74 -2.33 -9.16
C GLN A 99 5.93 -0.82 -9.07
N PHE A 100 7.16 -0.34 -9.19
CA PHE A 100 7.44 1.10 -9.10
C PHE A 100 6.82 1.88 -10.27
N ARG A 101 6.85 1.32 -11.48
CA ARG A 101 6.18 1.93 -12.64
C ARG A 101 4.67 1.99 -12.44
N ALA A 102 4.07 0.91 -11.95
CA ALA A 102 2.64 0.87 -11.65
C ALA A 102 2.27 1.87 -10.54
N LEU A 103 3.12 2.01 -9.52
CA LEU A 103 2.92 3.00 -8.47
C LEU A 103 2.90 4.43 -9.04
N ALA A 104 3.85 4.78 -9.91
CA ALA A 104 3.92 6.10 -10.52
C ALA A 104 2.65 6.40 -11.34
N VAL A 105 2.17 5.45 -12.12
CA VAL A 105 0.93 5.59 -12.91
C VAL A 105 -0.28 5.79 -11.99
N LEU A 106 -0.42 4.97 -10.95
CA LEU A 106 -1.54 5.05 -10.02
C LEU A 106 -1.54 6.37 -9.25
N VAL A 107 -0.38 6.81 -8.77
CA VAL A 107 -0.25 8.08 -8.03
C VAL A 107 -0.66 9.25 -8.92
N ASP A 108 -0.22 9.30 -10.17
CA ASP A 108 -0.60 10.38 -11.10
C ASP A 108 -2.11 10.43 -11.31
N LYS A 109 -2.73 9.27 -11.49
CA LYS A 109 -4.18 9.18 -11.64
C LYS A 109 -4.92 9.70 -10.41
N LEU A 110 -4.51 9.25 -9.22
CA LEU A 110 -5.17 9.62 -7.97
C LEU A 110 -4.95 11.09 -7.60
N ILE A 111 -3.78 11.65 -7.89
CA ILE A 111 -3.51 13.08 -7.72
C ILE A 111 -4.51 13.91 -8.52
N LEU A 112 -4.75 13.53 -9.78
CA LEU A 112 -5.72 14.24 -10.64
C LEU A 112 -7.15 14.05 -10.15
N GLU A 113 -7.54 12.84 -9.79
CA GLU A 113 -8.91 12.53 -9.36
C GLU A 113 -9.29 13.23 -8.06
N HIS A 114 -8.32 13.45 -7.16
CA HIS A 114 -8.59 13.96 -5.82
C HIS A 114 -8.01 15.36 -5.56
N ASP A 115 -7.54 16.03 -6.61
CA ASP A 115 -6.97 17.38 -6.53
C ASP A 115 -5.85 17.47 -5.49
N LEU A 116 -4.91 16.53 -5.56
CA LEU A 116 -3.75 16.47 -4.68
C LEU A 116 -2.50 16.97 -5.38
N SER A 117 -1.44 17.17 -4.61
CA SER A 117 -0.09 17.44 -5.13
C SER A 117 0.87 16.35 -4.68
N ILE A 118 2.08 16.35 -5.23
CA ILE A 118 3.09 15.36 -4.89
C ILE A 118 3.49 15.38 -3.41
N ILE A 119 3.39 16.52 -2.75
CA ILE A 119 3.69 16.63 -1.31
C ILE A 119 2.67 15.91 -0.44
N ASP A 120 1.48 15.61 -0.97
CA ASP A 120 0.44 14.86 -0.28
C ASP A 120 0.63 13.34 -0.38
N VAL A 121 1.64 12.89 -1.13
CA VAL A 121 1.99 11.48 -1.27
C VAL A 121 3.10 11.16 -0.28
N MET A 122 2.81 10.24 0.64
CA MET A 122 3.70 9.94 1.77
C MET A 122 3.89 8.45 1.94
N GLY A 123 5.06 8.06 2.45
CA GLY A 123 5.25 6.71 2.98
C GLY A 123 4.61 6.60 4.37
N HIS A 124 4.22 5.40 4.76
CA HIS A 124 3.69 5.15 6.11
C HIS A 124 4.65 5.69 7.18
N ARG A 125 5.96 5.48 6.99
CA ARG A 125 7.00 5.95 7.93
C ARG A 125 7.07 7.48 8.08
N ASP A 126 6.56 8.24 7.12
CA ASP A 126 6.53 9.69 7.19
C ASP A 126 5.43 10.19 8.15
N LEU A 127 4.39 9.40 8.34
CA LEU A 127 3.25 9.70 9.21
C LEU A 127 3.32 9.00 10.55
N ASP A 128 4.01 7.86 10.63
CA ASP A 128 4.23 7.09 11.86
C ASP A 128 5.69 6.70 11.95
N LYS A 129 6.45 7.44 12.75
CA LYS A 129 7.90 7.26 12.89
C LYS A 129 8.30 5.93 13.53
N THR A 130 7.36 5.18 14.09
CA THR A 130 7.61 3.82 14.62
C THR A 130 7.62 2.75 13.54
N LYS A 131 7.22 3.10 12.30
CA LYS A 131 7.12 2.17 11.18
C LYS A 131 8.21 2.43 10.14
N PRO A 132 8.93 1.39 9.68
CA PRO A 132 9.90 1.53 8.58
C PRO A 132 9.23 1.50 7.20
N CYS A 133 8.03 0.93 7.09
CA CYS A 133 7.25 0.78 5.88
C CYS A 133 7.11 2.12 5.12
N PRO A 134 7.28 2.18 3.80
CA PRO A 134 7.37 1.05 2.87
C PRO A 134 8.79 0.54 2.59
N ASN A 135 9.78 0.92 3.36
CA ASN A 135 11.21 0.53 3.25
C ASN A 135 11.93 1.11 2.02
N PHE A 136 11.37 2.12 1.39
CA PHE A 136 12.01 2.92 0.34
C PHE A 136 11.55 4.37 0.43
N ASP A 137 12.30 5.27 -0.19
CA ASP A 137 11.95 6.69 -0.28
C ASP A 137 10.93 6.87 -1.42
N VAL A 138 9.70 7.18 -1.07
CA VAL A 138 8.58 7.29 -2.02
C VAL A 138 8.85 8.38 -3.06
N HIS A 139 9.30 9.55 -2.64
CA HIS A 139 9.52 10.67 -3.56
C HIS A 139 10.69 10.42 -4.50
N GLU A 140 11.75 9.75 -4.04
CA GLU A 140 12.88 9.34 -4.89
C GLU A 140 12.41 8.38 -5.98
N ILE A 141 11.63 7.37 -5.61
CA ILE A 141 11.07 6.39 -6.55
C ILE A 141 10.16 7.08 -7.57
N LEU A 142 9.27 7.95 -7.12
CA LEU A 142 8.35 8.64 -8.03
C LEU A 142 9.09 9.55 -9.01
N ARG A 143 10.11 10.29 -8.55
CA ARG A 143 10.93 11.11 -9.46
C ARG A 143 11.61 10.26 -10.54
N LYS A 144 12.19 9.13 -10.15
CA LYS A 144 12.88 8.23 -11.06
C LYS A 144 11.95 7.67 -12.14
N TYR A 145 10.80 7.15 -11.74
CA TYR A 145 9.90 6.46 -12.69
C TYR A 145 9.02 7.41 -13.50
N LYS A 146 8.70 8.60 -13.01
CA LYS A 146 8.07 9.65 -13.81
C LYS A 146 8.98 10.17 -14.90
N ALA A 147 10.25 10.39 -14.59
CA ALA A 147 11.24 10.82 -15.59
C ALA A 147 11.36 9.80 -16.72
N GLN A 148 11.27 8.50 -16.42
CA GLN A 148 11.33 7.44 -17.42
C GLN A 148 10.08 7.41 -18.32
N GLU A 149 8.91 7.75 -17.79
CA GLU A 149 7.67 7.83 -18.57
C GLU A 149 7.70 8.98 -19.60
N ASN A 150 8.40 10.05 -19.28
CA ASN A 150 8.50 11.23 -20.14
C ASN A 150 9.58 11.11 -21.22
N ASP A 151 10.41 10.08 -21.16
CA ASP A 151 11.40 9.77 -22.17
C ASP A 151 10.77 8.85 -23.25
#